data_a72ac961b6de5b6b3eda2102202b96b1
#
_entry.id   a72ac961b6de5b6b3eda2102202b96b1
#
_cell.length_a   1.000
_cell.length_b   1.000
_cell.length_c   1.000
_cell.angle_alpha   90.00
_cell.angle_beta   90.00
_cell.angle_gamma   90.00
#
_symmetry.space_group_name_H-M   'P 1'
#
loop_
_entity.id
_entity.type
_entity.pdbx_description
1 polymer ?
#
loop_
_entity_poly.entity_id
_entity_poly.type
_entity_poly.pdbx_seq_one_letter_code
_entity_poly.pdbx_strand_id
1 'polypeptide(L)'
;MKELDQNQAPIYEALVKLRKKRIVPFDVPGHKRGRGNPELVELLGEKCVGIDVNSMKPLDNLGHPISIIRDAEELAADAFGASHAFLMIGGTTSSVQTMILATCKAGDKIILPRNVHKSAINALVLCGAIPIYIEMSVDPKIGIALGLENDRVAQAIKDHPDAKAILINNPTYYGICSDLKGLTEMAHEAGMMVLVDEAHGAHLHFTGKLPISAMAAGADMAAVSMHKSGGSLTQSSLLLIGEQMNPEYVRQIINLTQSTSASYLLMASLDISRRNLALRGKESFEEVIELSEYARHEINAIGGYYAYSKELIDGVSVCDFDVTKLSVYTQGIGLTGIEVYDLLRDEYDIQIEFGDIGNILAYISIGDRIQDIERLVGALADIKRLYSRDGKDLIAGEYIQPELVLSPQEAFYSERKSLTLDESVGQVCGEFVMCYPPGIPILAPGERITREXXXXXXXXXXXXXXXXXXXXXXXXXXXXXXXXXXXXXXXXXXXXXXXXXXXXXXXXXXXXXXXXXXXXXXXXXXXXXXXXXXXXXXXXXXXXXXXXXXXXXXXXXXXXXXXXXXXXXXXXXXXXXXXXXXXXXXXXXXXXXXXIKGIMSSIFKSDETVLVELSKRQI
;
A
#
# COMPACT_ATOMS: atom_id res chain seq x y z
N MET A 1 -8.48 20.22 -39.73
CA MET A 1 -7.98 19.31 -38.72
C MET A 1 -8.35 17.89 -39.11
N LYS A 2 -7.43 16.94 -38.97
CA LYS A 2 -7.70 15.52 -39.19
C LYS A 2 -8.67 15.05 -38.07
N GLU A 3 -9.78 14.48 -38.49
CA GLU A 3 -10.73 13.92 -37.53
C GLU A 3 -10.09 12.71 -36.86
N LEU A 4 -9.96 12.74 -35.54
CA LEU A 4 -9.35 11.67 -34.76
C LEU A 4 -10.39 10.59 -34.43
N ASP A 5 -10.04 9.34 -34.70
CA ASP A 5 -10.93 8.20 -34.46
C ASP A 5 -10.59 7.54 -33.13
N GLN A 6 -11.40 7.78 -32.10
CA GLN A 6 -11.19 7.23 -30.75
C GLN A 6 -11.30 5.70 -30.68
N ASN A 7 -11.78 5.03 -31.73
CA ASN A 7 -11.75 3.56 -31.80
C ASN A 7 -10.33 3.00 -31.91
N GLN A 8 -9.38 3.80 -32.40
CA GLN A 8 -7.99 3.39 -32.59
C GLN A 8 -7.27 3.30 -31.22
N ALA A 9 -6.34 2.35 -31.13
CA ALA A 9 -5.43 2.22 -30.00
C ALA A 9 -4.04 1.89 -30.56
N PRO A 10 -3.33 2.92 -31.06
CA PRO A 10 -2.11 2.71 -31.87
C PRO A 10 -1.03 1.90 -31.18
N ILE A 11 -0.82 2.08 -29.87
CA ILE A 11 0.22 1.34 -29.13
C ILE A 11 -0.20 -0.12 -28.99
N TYR A 12 -1.43 -0.37 -28.59
CA TYR A 12 -1.98 -1.73 -28.43
C TYR A 12 -1.91 -2.47 -29.77
N GLU A 13 -2.37 -1.85 -30.85
CA GLU A 13 -2.41 -2.44 -32.19
C GLU A 13 -1.00 -2.79 -32.68
N ALA A 14 -0.03 -1.89 -32.45
CA ALA A 14 1.37 -2.11 -32.85
C ALA A 14 1.98 -3.28 -32.07
N LEU A 15 1.70 -3.39 -30.78
CA LEU A 15 2.21 -4.50 -29.96
C LEU A 15 1.62 -5.85 -30.38
N VAL A 16 0.32 -5.89 -30.69
CA VAL A 16 -0.33 -7.11 -31.19
C VAL A 16 0.30 -7.54 -32.53
N LYS A 17 0.52 -6.57 -33.43
CA LYS A 17 1.16 -6.81 -34.74
C LYS A 17 2.60 -7.31 -34.58
N LEU A 18 3.36 -6.68 -33.68
CA LEU A 18 4.75 -7.08 -33.40
C LEU A 18 4.83 -8.51 -32.87
N ARG A 19 3.95 -8.87 -31.92
CA ARG A 19 3.90 -10.19 -31.31
C ARG A 19 3.63 -11.30 -32.36
N LYS A 20 2.75 -11.02 -33.34
CA LYS A 20 2.41 -11.96 -34.42
C LYS A 20 3.59 -12.27 -35.34
N LYS A 21 4.58 -11.39 -35.43
CA LYS A 21 5.74 -11.56 -36.32
C LYS A 21 6.75 -12.63 -35.89
N ARG A 22 6.68 -13.11 -34.64
CA ARG A 22 7.59 -14.13 -34.10
C ARG A 22 9.07 -13.77 -34.28
N ILE A 23 9.42 -12.52 -34.03
CA ILE A 23 10.79 -12.00 -34.15
C ILE A 23 11.72 -12.76 -33.19
N VAL A 24 12.91 -13.11 -33.66
CA VAL A 24 13.97 -13.70 -32.83
C VAL A 24 14.59 -12.55 -32.01
N PRO A 25 14.46 -12.53 -30.67
CA PRO A 25 14.86 -11.38 -29.88
C PRO A 25 16.33 -11.42 -29.45
N PHE A 26 17.14 -10.54 -30.03
CA PHE A 26 18.47 -10.24 -29.54
C PHE A 26 18.50 -8.89 -28.80
N ASP A 27 17.32 -8.30 -28.64
CA ASP A 27 17.09 -7.04 -27.94
C ASP A 27 16.77 -7.28 -26.44
N VAL A 28 16.73 -6.20 -25.66
CA VAL A 28 16.23 -6.20 -24.28
C VAL A 28 14.69 -6.09 -24.31
N PRO A 29 13.99 -6.56 -23.28
CA PRO A 29 14.46 -7.11 -22.00
C PRO A 29 15.06 -8.53 -22.10
N GLY A 30 15.91 -8.86 -21.13
CA GLY A 30 16.67 -10.10 -21.13
C GLY A 30 15.86 -11.39 -20.97
N HIS A 31 14.58 -11.29 -20.57
CA HIS A 31 13.69 -12.47 -20.49
C HIS A 31 13.31 -12.99 -21.88
N LYS A 32 13.61 -12.25 -22.95
CA LYS A 32 13.45 -12.69 -24.35
C LYS A 32 12.03 -13.23 -24.62
N ARG A 33 11.03 -12.37 -24.40
CA ARG A 33 9.59 -12.68 -24.56
C ARG A 33 9.17 -13.85 -23.66
N GLY A 34 9.84 -13.98 -22.51
CA GLY A 34 9.50 -14.96 -21.47
C GLY A 34 10.37 -16.21 -21.45
N ARG A 35 11.12 -16.50 -22.54
CA ARG A 35 11.91 -17.76 -22.63
C ARG A 35 12.97 -17.87 -21.54
N GLY A 36 13.51 -16.73 -21.07
CA GLY A 36 14.52 -16.67 -20.02
C GLY A 36 13.99 -16.68 -18.60
N ASN A 37 12.66 -16.66 -18.43
CA ASN A 37 12.06 -16.59 -17.09
C ASN A 37 10.66 -17.25 -17.11
N PRO A 38 10.61 -18.61 -17.06
CA PRO A 38 9.33 -19.32 -17.11
C PRO A 38 8.37 -18.99 -15.97
N GLU A 39 8.89 -18.73 -14.77
CA GLU A 39 8.04 -18.35 -13.62
C GLU A 39 7.32 -17.03 -13.88
N LEU A 40 7.99 -16.09 -14.55
CA LEU A 40 7.36 -14.82 -14.92
C LEU A 40 6.23 -15.05 -15.94
N VAL A 41 6.43 -15.99 -16.87
CA VAL A 41 5.40 -16.35 -17.85
C VAL A 41 4.19 -17.01 -17.14
N GLU A 42 4.46 -17.88 -16.16
CA GLU A 42 3.40 -18.52 -15.37
C GLU A 42 2.57 -17.46 -14.62
N LEU A 43 3.25 -16.46 -14.03
CA LEU A 43 2.61 -15.40 -13.27
C LEU A 43 1.77 -14.45 -14.16
N LEU A 44 2.34 -13.99 -15.27
CA LEU A 44 1.75 -12.90 -16.07
C LEU A 44 1.04 -13.39 -17.34
N GLY A 45 1.32 -14.60 -17.78
CA GLY A 45 0.80 -15.15 -19.03
C GLY A 45 1.66 -14.76 -20.23
N GLU A 46 1.71 -15.64 -21.21
CA GLU A 46 2.50 -15.49 -22.44
C GLU A 46 2.19 -14.19 -23.20
N LYS A 47 0.91 -13.78 -23.21
CA LYS A 47 0.49 -12.57 -23.94
C LYS A 47 1.11 -11.32 -23.32
N CYS A 48 1.08 -11.22 -22.00
CA CYS A 48 1.61 -10.06 -21.27
C CYS A 48 3.14 -9.99 -21.44
N VAL A 49 3.85 -11.08 -21.13
CA VAL A 49 5.32 -11.11 -21.22
C VAL A 49 5.78 -10.94 -22.67
N GLY A 50 5.00 -11.45 -23.63
CA GLY A 50 5.30 -11.35 -25.07
C GLY A 50 5.23 -9.95 -25.65
N ILE A 51 4.60 -9.02 -24.97
CA ILE A 51 4.54 -7.59 -25.39
C ILE A 51 5.37 -6.68 -24.51
N ASP A 52 6.11 -7.24 -23.54
CA ASP A 52 7.06 -6.45 -22.74
C ASP A 52 8.35 -6.29 -23.55
N VAL A 53 8.45 -5.17 -24.22
CA VAL A 53 9.52 -4.84 -25.17
C VAL A 53 10.03 -3.43 -24.90
N ASN A 54 11.22 -3.14 -25.42
CA ASN A 54 11.79 -1.78 -25.32
C ASN A 54 11.53 -1.01 -26.63
N SER A 55 11.97 0.24 -26.66
CA SER A 55 11.90 1.09 -27.85
C SER A 55 12.62 0.43 -29.04
N MET A 56 11.98 0.42 -30.17
CA MET A 56 12.56 -0.13 -31.41
C MET A 56 11.88 0.50 -32.62
N LYS A 57 12.52 0.43 -33.77
CA LYS A 57 12.04 1.11 -34.99
C LYS A 57 10.58 0.80 -35.36
N PRO A 58 10.08 -0.45 -35.23
CA PRO A 58 8.66 -0.72 -35.52
C PRO A 58 7.67 -0.19 -34.48
N LEU A 59 8.14 0.35 -33.38
CA LEU A 59 7.35 1.00 -32.32
C LEU A 59 7.65 2.50 -32.29
N ASP A 60 8.07 3.01 -31.11
CA ASP A 60 8.32 4.45 -30.97
C ASP A 60 9.25 4.65 -29.75
N ASN A 61 9.53 5.90 -29.43
CA ASN A 61 10.35 6.27 -28.27
C ASN A 61 9.60 7.34 -27.47
N LEU A 62 9.33 7.06 -26.20
CA LEU A 62 8.58 7.98 -25.33
C LEU A 62 9.29 9.32 -25.16
N GLY A 63 10.64 9.33 -25.18
CA GLY A 63 11.41 10.57 -25.05
C GLY A 63 11.34 11.48 -26.28
N HIS A 64 10.95 10.92 -27.41
CA HIS A 64 10.82 11.67 -28.67
C HIS A 64 9.79 10.96 -29.58
N PRO A 65 8.51 11.05 -29.25
CA PRO A 65 7.47 10.33 -30.01
C PRO A 65 7.30 10.89 -31.43
N ILE A 66 7.33 10.00 -32.41
CA ILE A 66 7.17 10.35 -33.82
C ILE A 66 6.11 9.52 -34.54
N SER A 67 5.61 8.46 -33.90
CA SER A 67 4.65 7.54 -34.52
C SER A 67 3.57 7.11 -33.53
N ILE A 68 3.55 5.85 -33.12
CA ILE A 68 2.43 5.28 -32.34
C ILE A 68 2.23 5.95 -30.98
N ILE A 69 3.31 6.37 -30.32
CA ILE A 69 3.17 7.08 -29.02
C ILE A 69 2.61 8.49 -29.28
N ARG A 70 3.13 9.20 -30.27
CA ARG A 70 2.57 10.49 -30.66
C ARG A 70 1.08 10.37 -31.01
N ASP A 71 0.72 9.36 -31.81
CA ASP A 71 -0.67 9.16 -32.21
C ASP A 71 -1.57 8.88 -31.00
N ALA A 72 -1.09 8.07 -30.03
CA ALA A 72 -1.82 7.78 -28.80
C ALA A 72 -1.96 9.05 -27.94
N GLU A 73 -0.91 9.88 -27.88
CA GLU A 73 -0.95 11.15 -27.13
C GLU A 73 -1.94 12.13 -27.75
N GLU A 74 -2.00 12.20 -29.09
CA GLU A 74 -2.99 13.05 -29.81
C GLU A 74 -4.42 12.59 -29.50
N LEU A 75 -4.67 11.27 -29.50
CA LEU A 75 -5.98 10.72 -29.13
C LEU A 75 -6.34 11.02 -27.67
N ALA A 76 -5.36 10.95 -26.77
CA ALA A 76 -5.57 11.27 -25.36
C ALA A 76 -5.91 12.75 -25.18
N ALA A 77 -5.19 13.63 -25.86
CA ALA A 77 -5.47 15.08 -25.83
C ALA A 77 -6.92 15.35 -26.27
N ASP A 78 -7.32 14.76 -27.39
CA ASP A 78 -8.69 14.90 -27.91
C ASP A 78 -9.72 14.40 -26.91
N ALA A 79 -9.51 13.20 -26.34
CA ALA A 79 -10.46 12.58 -25.42
C ALA A 79 -10.65 13.39 -24.14
N PHE A 80 -9.59 14.05 -23.65
CA PHE A 80 -9.61 14.81 -22.38
C PHE A 80 -9.80 16.32 -22.60
N GLY A 81 -9.97 16.77 -23.83
CA GLY A 81 -10.15 18.20 -24.12
C GLY A 81 -8.90 19.04 -23.89
N ALA A 82 -7.72 18.45 -24.01
CA ALA A 82 -6.42 19.11 -23.83
C ALA A 82 -5.84 19.52 -25.18
N SER A 83 -4.94 20.51 -25.18
CA SER A 83 -4.15 20.87 -26.36
C SER A 83 -3.15 19.76 -26.70
N HIS A 84 -2.46 19.24 -25.67
CA HIS A 84 -1.53 18.11 -25.78
C HIS A 84 -1.68 17.23 -24.55
N ALA A 85 -1.35 15.94 -24.70
CA ALA A 85 -1.29 14.98 -23.63
C ALA A 85 0.03 14.21 -23.71
N PHE A 86 0.56 13.85 -22.56
CA PHE A 86 1.81 13.09 -22.45
C PHE A 86 1.53 11.81 -21.66
N LEU A 87 1.95 10.67 -22.21
CA LEU A 87 1.91 9.41 -21.47
C LEU A 87 3.00 9.42 -20.40
N MET A 88 2.63 9.16 -19.16
CA MET A 88 3.53 9.21 -18.02
C MET A 88 3.63 7.82 -17.38
N ILE A 89 4.84 7.29 -17.29
CA ILE A 89 5.10 5.97 -16.70
C ILE A 89 5.81 6.05 -15.35
N GLY A 90 5.97 7.25 -14.82
CA GLY A 90 6.51 7.51 -13.47
C GLY A 90 5.42 7.85 -12.46
N GLY A 91 4.18 7.52 -12.78
CA GLY A 91 3.02 7.86 -11.94
C GLY A 91 2.66 9.34 -12.03
N THR A 92 1.58 9.70 -11.36
CA THR A 92 1.18 11.11 -11.24
C THR A 92 2.21 11.90 -10.44
N THR A 93 3.05 11.22 -9.65
CA THR A 93 4.22 11.83 -9.03
C THR A 93 5.06 12.56 -10.09
N SER A 94 5.42 11.88 -11.19
CA SER A 94 6.21 12.50 -12.25
C SER A 94 5.42 13.58 -13.01
N SER A 95 4.10 13.41 -13.14
CA SER A 95 3.24 14.43 -13.77
C SER A 95 3.20 15.72 -12.95
N VAL A 96 2.96 15.61 -11.63
CA VAL A 96 2.94 16.76 -10.72
C VAL A 96 4.31 17.46 -10.70
N GLN A 97 5.39 16.67 -10.62
CA GLN A 97 6.74 17.23 -10.64
C GLN A 97 7.00 17.97 -11.95
N THR A 98 6.59 17.40 -13.08
CA THR A 98 6.74 18.05 -14.39
C THR A 98 6.01 19.39 -14.44
N MET A 99 4.78 19.45 -13.92
CA MET A 99 4.00 20.70 -13.90
C MET A 99 4.79 21.81 -13.19
N ILE A 100 5.31 21.51 -12.02
CA ILE A 100 6.03 22.51 -11.21
C ILE A 100 7.37 22.87 -11.87
N LEU A 101 8.14 21.87 -12.33
CA LEU A 101 9.43 22.09 -12.98
C LEU A 101 9.29 22.87 -14.29
N ALA A 102 8.17 22.73 -14.99
CA ALA A 102 7.92 23.44 -16.25
C ALA A 102 7.49 24.90 -16.05
N THR A 103 7.05 25.27 -14.84
CA THR A 103 6.53 26.61 -14.56
C THR A 103 7.38 27.42 -13.60
N CYS A 104 8.19 26.77 -12.76
CA CYS A 104 8.95 27.41 -11.70
C CYS A 104 10.43 27.02 -11.76
N LYS A 105 11.28 27.95 -11.38
CA LYS A 105 12.72 27.75 -11.21
C LYS A 105 13.13 28.23 -9.81
N ALA A 106 14.39 28.06 -9.48
CA ALA A 106 14.94 28.43 -8.15
C ALA A 106 14.60 29.89 -7.83
N GLY A 107 14.01 30.09 -6.66
CA GLY A 107 13.60 31.41 -6.15
C GLY A 107 12.23 31.87 -6.60
N ASP A 108 11.62 31.24 -7.61
CA ASP A 108 10.23 31.57 -8.00
C ASP A 108 9.27 31.15 -6.89
N LYS A 109 8.19 31.92 -6.74
CA LYS A 109 7.13 31.60 -5.78
C LYS A 109 6.00 30.82 -6.48
N ILE A 110 5.45 29.85 -5.76
CA ILE A 110 4.26 29.10 -6.18
C ILE A 110 3.24 29.08 -5.04
N ILE A 111 2.00 29.42 -5.36
CA ILE A 111 0.88 29.39 -4.39
C ILE A 111 0.27 28.00 -4.44
N LEU A 112 0.08 27.37 -3.28
CA LEU A 112 -0.50 26.01 -3.22
C LEU A 112 -1.13 25.76 -1.85
N PRO A 113 -2.15 24.88 -1.79
CA PRO A 113 -2.71 24.50 -0.48
C PRO A 113 -1.68 23.68 0.31
N ARG A 114 -1.74 23.78 1.63
CA ARG A 114 -0.80 23.05 2.49
C ARG A 114 -1.04 21.54 2.45
N ASN A 115 -2.26 21.10 2.09
CA ASN A 115 -2.62 19.68 2.05
C ASN A 115 -2.31 19.00 0.71
N VAL A 116 -1.29 19.49 -0.01
CA VAL A 116 -0.83 18.86 -1.26
C VAL A 116 -0.16 17.51 -0.99
N HIS A 117 -0.21 16.64 -1.99
CA HIS A 117 0.55 15.40 -1.98
C HIS A 117 2.06 15.70 -1.93
N LYS A 118 2.83 14.84 -1.25
CA LYS A 118 4.28 15.03 -1.10
C LYS A 118 5.03 15.21 -2.43
N SER A 119 4.48 14.71 -3.55
CA SER A 119 5.12 14.88 -4.86
C SER A 119 5.28 16.34 -5.25
N ALA A 120 4.34 17.20 -4.85
CA ALA A 120 4.44 18.64 -5.09
C ALA A 120 5.62 19.24 -4.32
N ILE A 121 5.73 18.89 -3.05
CA ILE A 121 6.84 19.40 -2.22
C ILE A 121 8.18 18.83 -2.69
N ASN A 122 8.22 17.56 -3.11
CA ASN A 122 9.41 16.99 -3.74
C ASN A 122 9.85 17.79 -4.97
N ALA A 123 8.88 18.25 -5.77
CA ALA A 123 9.19 19.11 -6.92
C ALA A 123 9.85 20.43 -6.49
N LEU A 124 9.38 21.00 -5.35
CA LEU A 124 10.00 22.22 -4.80
C LEU A 124 11.43 21.95 -4.33
N VAL A 125 11.69 20.78 -3.76
CA VAL A 125 13.04 20.35 -3.41
C VAL A 125 13.91 20.31 -4.67
N LEU A 126 13.38 19.74 -5.76
CA LEU A 126 14.13 19.58 -7.02
C LEU A 126 14.42 20.93 -7.69
N CYS A 127 13.45 21.82 -7.77
CA CYS A 127 13.59 23.07 -8.56
C CYS A 127 14.00 24.29 -7.74
N GLY A 128 13.81 24.25 -6.41
CA GLY A 128 14.14 25.40 -5.56
C GLY A 128 13.09 26.50 -5.55
N ALA A 129 11.88 26.23 -5.99
CA ALA A 129 10.78 27.20 -5.88
C ALA A 129 10.34 27.32 -4.42
N ILE A 130 9.79 28.47 -4.07
CA ILE A 130 9.40 28.84 -2.72
C ILE A 130 7.88 28.72 -2.58
N PRO A 131 7.39 27.82 -1.72
CA PRO A 131 5.94 27.69 -1.56
C PRO A 131 5.36 28.83 -0.76
N ILE A 132 4.19 29.30 -1.22
CA ILE A 132 3.31 30.20 -0.50
C ILE A 132 2.09 29.34 -0.13
N TYR A 133 2.14 28.76 1.04
CA TYR A 133 1.11 27.80 1.48
C TYR A 133 -0.17 28.53 1.90
N ILE A 134 -1.29 28.04 1.38
CA ILE A 134 -2.63 28.49 1.79
C ILE A 134 -3.16 27.50 2.83
N GLU A 135 -3.54 28.02 3.97
CA GLU A 135 -4.20 27.26 5.04
C GLU A 135 -5.58 26.78 4.58
N MET A 136 -5.88 25.53 4.88
CA MET A 136 -7.14 24.90 4.52
C MET A 136 -8.09 24.89 5.70
N SER A 137 -9.37 25.14 5.43
CA SER A 137 -10.42 24.92 6.42
C SER A 137 -10.63 23.42 6.61
N VAL A 138 -11.05 23.04 7.81
CA VAL A 138 -11.33 21.64 8.17
C VAL A 138 -12.79 21.58 8.61
N ASP A 139 -13.52 20.58 8.12
CA ASP A 139 -14.89 20.36 8.56
C ASP A 139 -14.87 19.90 10.04
N PRO A 140 -15.53 20.62 10.94
CA PRO A 140 -15.42 20.30 12.38
C PRO A 140 -16.11 18.99 12.79
N LYS A 141 -17.02 18.48 11.98
CA LYS A 141 -17.75 17.23 12.29
C LYS A 141 -16.99 16.00 11.81
N ILE A 142 -16.53 16.05 10.56
CA ILE A 142 -15.93 14.88 9.91
C ILE A 142 -14.39 14.93 9.88
N GLY A 143 -13.80 16.08 10.22
CA GLY A 143 -12.35 16.19 10.41
C GLY A 143 -11.51 16.15 9.14
N ILE A 144 -12.10 16.47 7.98
CA ILE A 144 -11.36 16.46 6.70
C ILE A 144 -11.06 17.89 6.25
N ALA A 145 -9.92 18.06 5.57
CA ALA A 145 -9.58 19.34 4.94
C ALA A 145 -10.52 19.58 3.73
N LEU A 146 -10.96 20.81 3.61
CA LEU A 146 -11.89 21.23 2.57
C LEU A 146 -11.13 21.81 1.37
N GLY A 147 -11.84 22.44 0.44
CA GLY A 147 -11.25 23.02 -0.77
C GLY A 147 -10.59 24.38 -0.53
N LEU A 148 -9.93 24.88 -1.56
CA LEU A 148 -9.37 26.23 -1.55
C LEU A 148 -10.49 27.25 -1.60
N GLU A 149 -10.43 28.23 -0.69
CA GLU A 149 -11.39 29.33 -0.65
C GLU A 149 -10.89 30.48 -1.54
N ASN A 150 -11.77 31.00 -2.39
CA ASN A 150 -11.41 32.05 -3.33
C ASN A 150 -10.80 33.28 -2.64
N ASP A 151 -11.35 33.70 -1.49
CA ASP A 151 -10.84 34.87 -0.75
C ASP A 151 -9.40 34.66 -0.26
N ARG A 152 -9.08 33.44 0.20
CA ARG A 152 -7.71 33.13 0.66
C ARG A 152 -6.71 33.13 -0.50
N VAL A 153 -7.14 32.61 -1.66
CA VAL A 153 -6.31 32.62 -2.87
C VAL A 153 -6.12 34.06 -3.35
N ALA A 154 -7.18 34.87 -3.39
CA ALA A 154 -7.11 36.29 -3.78
C ALA A 154 -6.13 37.05 -2.88
N GLN A 155 -6.16 36.79 -1.56
CA GLN A 155 -5.23 37.44 -0.63
C GLN A 155 -3.78 36.99 -0.90
N ALA A 156 -3.54 35.70 -1.14
CA ALA A 156 -2.21 35.20 -1.47
C ALA A 156 -1.66 35.82 -2.76
N ILE A 157 -2.51 35.97 -3.77
CA ILE A 157 -2.15 36.63 -5.04
C ILE A 157 -1.77 38.08 -4.80
N LYS A 158 -2.57 38.79 -4.00
CA LYS A 158 -2.33 40.19 -3.64
C LYS A 158 -1.00 40.36 -2.91
N ASP A 159 -0.71 39.45 -1.97
CA ASP A 159 0.51 39.51 -1.15
C ASP A 159 1.76 39.06 -1.93
N HIS A 160 1.57 38.23 -2.97
CA HIS A 160 2.65 37.65 -3.77
C HIS A 160 2.34 37.76 -5.26
N PRO A 161 2.23 39.01 -5.81
CA PRO A 161 1.89 39.20 -7.22
C PRO A 161 2.98 38.70 -8.17
N ASP A 162 4.17 38.41 -7.66
CA ASP A 162 5.31 37.86 -8.41
C ASP A 162 5.31 36.33 -8.48
N ALA A 163 4.32 35.65 -7.87
CA ALA A 163 4.22 34.19 -7.97
C ALA A 163 3.99 33.77 -9.43
N LYS A 164 4.60 32.64 -9.83
CA LYS A 164 4.56 32.17 -11.22
C LYS A 164 3.36 31.26 -11.49
N ALA A 165 2.90 30.53 -10.49
CA ALA A 165 1.86 29.53 -10.65
C ALA A 165 1.05 29.37 -9.38
N ILE A 166 -0.14 28.82 -9.56
CA ILE A 166 -0.95 28.28 -8.46
C ILE A 166 -1.16 26.79 -8.73
N LEU A 167 -0.97 25.97 -7.71
CA LEU A 167 -1.28 24.54 -7.76
C LEU A 167 -2.57 24.30 -6.98
N ILE A 168 -3.52 23.63 -7.60
CA ILE A 168 -4.83 23.32 -7.01
C ILE A 168 -4.98 21.80 -6.99
N ASN A 169 -5.36 21.25 -5.83
CA ASN A 169 -5.64 19.83 -5.67
C ASN A 169 -7.16 19.63 -5.83
N ASN A 170 -7.59 19.09 -6.97
CA ASN A 170 -9.03 19.04 -7.30
C ASN A 170 -9.37 17.85 -8.21
N PRO A 171 -10.22 16.92 -7.79
CA PRO A 171 -10.84 16.82 -6.46
C PRO A 171 -9.84 16.36 -5.40
N THR A 172 -10.18 16.56 -4.12
CA THR A 172 -9.39 15.98 -3.04
C THR A 172 -9.65 14.48 -2.95
N TYR A 173 -8.91 13.79 -2.11
CA TYR A 173 -9.07 12.37 -1.83
C TYR A 173 -10.52 12.03 -1.44
N TYR A 174 -11.14 12.92 -0.66
CA TYR A 174 -12.50 12.71 -0.14
C TYR A 174 -13.61 13.13 -1.11
N GLY A 175 -13.25 13.68 -2.26
CA GLY A 175 -14.22 14.13 -3.26
C GLY A 175 -14.56 15.60 -3.22
N ILE A 176 -13.93 16.38 -2.35
CA ILE A 176 -14.17 17.83 -2.22
C ILE A 176 -13.61 18.56 -3.45
N CYS A 177 -14.40 19.46 -4.02
CA CYS A 177 -13.97 20.30 -5.13
C CYS A 177 -14.05 21.78 -4.78
N SER A 178 -13.01 22.51 -5.16
CA SER A 178 -12.95 23.97 -5.07
C SER A 178 -13.69 24.61 -6.26
N ASP A 179 -13.83 25.93 -6.25
CA ASP A 179 -14.31 26.69 -7.41
C ASP A 179 -13.21 26.76 -8.48
N LEU A 180 -12.98 25.64 -9.14
CA LEU A 180 -11.84 25.48 -10.06
C LEU A 180 -11.86 26.52 -11.18
N LYS A 181 -13.04 26.78 -11.75
CA LYS A 181 -13.18 27.76 -12.83
C LYS A 181 -12.89 29.19 -12.35
N GLY A 182 -13.47 29.58 -11.23
CA GLY A 182 -13.24 30.92 -10.64
C GLY A 182 -11.78 31.12 -10.24
N LEU A 183 -11.16 30.11 -9.62
CA LEU A 183 -9.75 30.17 -9.25
C LEU A 183 -8.84 30.28 -10.47
N THR A 184 -9.17 29.55 -11.55
CA THR A 184 -8.41 29.60 -12.80
C THR A 184 -8.47 31.00 -13.41
N GLU A 185 -9.67 31.59 -13.48
CA GLU A 185 -9.87 32.94 -14.01
C GLU A 185 -9.07 33.96 -13.18
N MET A 186 -9.17 33.87 -11.86
CA MET A 186 -8.47 34.76 -10.92
C MET A 186 -6.95 34.70 -11.10
N ALA A 187 -6.39 33.49 -11.21
CA ALA A 187 -4.95 33.28 -11.41
C ALA A 187 -4.49 33.83 -12.75
N HIS A 188 -5.25 33.57 -13.82
CA HIS A 188 -4.93 34.06 -15.16
C HIS A 188 -4.97 35.58 -15.24
N GLU A 189 -5.93 36.23 -14.56
CA GLU A 189 -5.99 37.70 -14.49
C GLU A 189 -4.74 38.27 -13.81
N ALA A 190 -4.16 37.52 -12.89
CA ALA A 190 -2.92 37.91 -12.20
C ALA A 190 -1.65 37.48 -12.96
N GLY A 191 -1.79 36.87 -14.15
CA GLY A 191 -0.66 36.44 -14.96
C GLY A 191 0.02 35.15 -14.48
N MET A 192 -0.67 34.36 -13.66
CA MET A 192 -0.13 33.12 -13.08
C MET A 192 -0.62 31.89 -13.86
N MET A 193 0.24 30.88 -13.99
CA MET A 193 -0.14 29.58 -14.56
C MET A 193 -0.95 28.79 -13.54
N VAL A 194 -1.92 28.01 -14.02
CA VAL A 194 -2.78 27.17 -13.19
C VAL A 194 -2.44 25.71 -13.43
N LEU A 195 -1.97 25.07 -12.37
CA LEU A 195 -1.58 23.65 -12.32
C LEU A 195 -2.59 22.92 -11.45
N VAL A 196 -3.15 21.82 -11.95
CA VAL A 196 -4.14 21.06 -11.19
C VAL A 196 -3.64 19.64 -10.94
N ASP A 197 -3.52 19.29 -9.67
CA ASP A 197 -3.36 17.89 -9.29
C ASP A 197 -4.74 17.25 -9.33
N GLU A 198 -5.05 16.66 -10.48
CA GLU A 198 -6.31 15.98 -10.78
C GLU A 198 -6.13 14.46 -10.68
N ALA A 199 -5.23 14.01 -9.80
CA ALA A 199 -4.94 12.57 -9.64
C ALA A 199 -6.20 11.76 -9.35
N HIS A 200 -7.16 12.34 -8.66
CA HIS A 200 -8.42 11.67 -8.28
C HIS A 200 -9.57 11.96 -9.24
N GLY A 201 -9.29 12.58 -10.38
CA GLY A 201 -10.32 13.07 -11.30
C GLY A 201 -10.20 12.61 -12.75
N ALA A 202 -9.56 11.47 -13.04
CA ALA A 202 -9.42 10.98 -14.42
C ALA A 202 -10.77 10.79 -15.13
N HIS A 203 -11.83 10.56 -14.37
CA HIS A 203 -13.17 10.28 -14.86
C HIS A 203 -14.04 11.52 -15.08
N LEU A 204 -13.64 12.67 -14.54
CA LEU A 204 -14.51 13.86 -14.48
C LEU A 204 -14.95 14.37 -15.85
N HIS A 205 -14.08 14.26 -16.85
CA HIS A 205 -14.34 14.85 -18.18
C HIS A 205 -15.45 14.13 -18.96
N PHE A 206 -15.79 12.87 -18.58
CA PHE A 206 -16.56 11.98 -19.45
C PHE A 206 -18.07 12.03 -19.25
N THR A 207 -18.56 12.71 -18.22
CA THR A 207 -20.00 12.97 -18.05
C THR A 207 -20.23 14.32 -17.38
N GLY A 208 -21.24 15.04 -17.82
CA GLY A 208 -21.65 16.32 -17.23
C GLY A 208 -22.28 16.22 -15.84
N LYS A 209 -22.45 14.99 -15.31
CA LYS A 209 -23.01 14.77 -13.97
C LYS A 209 -21.96 14.82 -12.87
N LEU A 210 -20.68 14.97 -13.23
CA LEU A 210 -19.54 15.04 -12.30
C LEU A 210 -18.96 16.46 -12.28
N PRO A 211 -18.14 16.80 -11.28
CA PRO A 211 -17.50 18.12 -11.23
C PRO A 211 -16.68 18.43 -12.49
N ILE A 212 -16.47 19.70 -12.74
CA ILE A 212 -15.72 20.17 -13.92
C ILE A 212 -14.27 19.65 -13.89
N SER A 213 -13.77 19.19 -15.03
CA SER A 213 -12.37 18.77 -15.18
C SER A 213 -11.45 19.99 -15.31
N ALA A 214 -10.17 19.78 -15.02
CA ALA A 214 -9.17 20.86 -15.09
C ALA A 214 -9.09 21.47 -16.49
N MET A 215 -9.06 20.65 -17.52
CA MET A 215 -8.99 21.16 -18.89
C MET A 215 -10.24 21.94 -19.27
N ALA A 216 -11.43 21.47 -18.88
CA ALA A 216 -12.68 22.18 -19.12
C ALA A 216 -12.75 23.51 -18.35
N ALA A 217 -12.10 23.59 -17.18
CA ALA A 217 -12.02 24.82 -16.38
C ALA A 217 -11.00 25.82 -16.91
N GLY A 218 -10.21 25.45 -17.92
CA GLY A 218 -9.20 26.32 -18.53
C GLY A 218 -7.83 26.28 -17.87
N ALA A 219 -7.56 25.27 -17.02
CA ALA A 219 -6.25 25.11 -16.38
C ALA A 219 -5.15 24.96 -17.45
N ASP A 220 -3.94 25.38 -17.09
CA ASP A 220 -2.79 25.30 -18.02
C ASP A 220 -2.18 23.90 -18.05
N MET A 221 -2.18 23.19 -16.91
CA MET A 221 -1.67 21.82 -16.84
C MET A 221 -2.51 21.03 -15.83
N ALA A 222 -2.66 19.73 -16.09
CA ALA A 222 -3.34 18.81 -15.16
C ALA A 222 -2.62 17.47 -15.13
N ALA A 223 -2.41 16.96 -13.91
CA ALA A 223 -1.82 15.64 -13.67
C ALA A 223 -2.95 14.65 -13.33
N VAL A 224 -3.07 13.58 -14.12
CA VAL A 224 -4.22 12.67 -14.05
C VAL A 224 -3.74 11.24 -13.80
N SER A 225 -4.16 10.64 -12.68
CA SER A 225 -3.87 9.23 -12.38
C SER A 225 -4.87 8.33 -13.09
N MET A 226 -4.54 7.94 -14.30
CA MET A 226 -5.40 7.03 -15.08
C MET A 226 -5.63 5.71 -14.34
N HIS A 227 -4.63 5.25 -13.58
CA HIS A 227 -4.75 3.97 -12.85
C HIS A 227 -5.73 4.03 -11.67
N LYS A 228 -6.07 5.23 -11.16
CA LYS A 228 -6.99 5.33 -10.01
C LYS A 228 -8.45 5.15 -10.43
N SER A 229 -8.90 5.87 -11.45
CA SER A 229 -10.30 5.79 -11.89
C SER A 229 -10.49 5.56 -13.38
N GLY A 230 -9.42 5.60 -14.17
CA GLY A 230 -9.50 5.44 -15.62
C GLY A 230 -9.32 4.01 -16.12
N GLY A 231 -8.91 3.08 -15.25
CA GLY A 231 -8.84 1.66 -15.59
C GLY A 231 -7.50 1.15 -16.12
N SER A 232 -6.44 1.95 -16.06
CA SER A 232 -5.12 1.54 -16.54
C SER A 232 -4.30 0.86 -15.43
N LEU A 233 -3.15 0.31 -15.79
CA LEU A 233 -2.25 -0.36 -14.83
C LEU A 233 -1.62 0.65 -13.85
N THR A 234 -1.37 0.20 -12.64
CA THR A 234 -0.74 1.00 -11.58
C THR A 234 0.53 1.68 -12.11
N GLN A 235 0.73 2.96 -11.72
CA GLN A 235 1.85 3.80 -12.12
C GLN A 235 1.62 4.53 -13.45
N SER A 236 0.61 4.15 -14.22
CA SER A 236 0.32 4.83 -15.49
C SER A 236 -0.51 6.09 -15.22
N SER A 237 -0.13 7.18 -15.88
CA SER A 237 -0.66 8.51 -15.65
C SER A 237 -0.67 9.29 -16.97
N LEU A 238 -1.38 10.41 -16.99
CA LEU A 238 -1.32 11.39 -18.09
C LEU A 238 -0.93 12.75 -17.50
N LEU A 239 -0.19 13.50 -18.30
CA LEU A 239 -0.03 14.93 -18.09
C LEU A 239 -0.74 15.64 -19.24
N LEU A 240 -1.71 16.48 -18.90
CA LEU A 240 -2.50 17.24 -19.89
C LEU A 240 -2.06 18.70 -19.86
N ILE A 241 -1.98 19.34 -21.02
CA ILE A 241 -1.63 20.76 -21.08
C ILE A 241 -2.63 21.51 -21.98
N GLY A 242 -2.83 22.78 -21.64
CA GLY A 242 -3.60 23.72 -22.43
C GLY A 242 -2.73 24.44 -23.48
N GLU A 243 -3.37 25.27 -24.29
CA GLU A 243 -2.72 25.99 -25.42
C GLU A 243 -1.61 26.94 -24.98
N GLN A 244 -1.64 27.40 -23.73
CA GLN A 244 -0.66 28.36 -23.21
C GLN A 244 0.73 27.75 -22.98
N MET A 245 0.79 26.41 -22.87
CA MET A 245 2.05 25.71 -22.56
C MET A 245 2.76 25.28 -23.84
N ASN A 246 4.09 25.40 -23.84
CA ASN A 246 4.92 24.92 -24.95
C ASN A 246 5.14 23.40 -24.78
N PRO A 247 4.57 22.57 -25.65
CA PRO A 247 4.68 21.11 -25.49
C PRO A 247 6.10 20.60 -25.65
N GLU A 248 6.94 21.26 -26.45
CA GLU A 248 8.35 20.86 -26.63
C GLU A 248 9.14 21.06 -25.34
N TYR A 249 8.92 22.18 -24.65
CA TYR A 249 9.56 22.45 -23.38
C TYR A 249 9.09 21.46 -22.30
N VAL A 250 7.78 21.18 -22.24
CA VAL A 250 7.23 20.20 -21.31
C VAL A 250 7.86 18.82 -21.55
N ARG A 251 8.03 18.41 -22.81
CA ARG A 251 8.70 17.14 -23.16
C ARG A 251 10.14 17.12 -22.64
N GLN A 252 10.87 18.23 -22.77
CA GLN A 252 12.23 18.31 -22.23
C GLN A 252 12.25 18.11 -20.73
N ILE A 253 11.31 18.70 -20.00
CA ILE A 253 11.20 18.54 -18.54
C ILE A 253 10.87 17.08 -18.20
N ILE A 254 9.91 16.48 -18.90
CA ILE A 254 9.57 15.06 -18.71
C ILE A 254 10.82 14.18 -18.85
N ASN A 255 11.62 14.47 -19.88
CA ASN A 255 12.81 13.66 -20.19
C ASN A 255 13.93 13.79 -19.14
N LEU A 256 13.89 14.79 -18.24
CA LEU A 256 14.84 14.89 -17.14
C LEU A 256 14.61 13.80 -16.08
N THR A 257 13.39 13.35 -15.91
CA THR A 257 13.02 12.50 -14.77
C THR A 257 12.43 11.15 -15.17
N GLN A 258 11.93 11.01 -16.41
CA GLN A 258 11.28 9.78 -16.84
C GLN A 258 12.28 8.83 -17.50
N SER A 259 12.02 7.52 -17.35
CA SER A 259 12.89 6.45 -17.87
C SER A 259 13.06 6.53 -19.39
N THR A 260 14.28 6.28 -19.86
CA THR A 260 14.55 6.10 -21.30
C THR A 260 14.06 4.73 -21.80
N SER A 261 13.81 3.78 -20.89
CA SER A 261 13.32 2.43 -21.20
C SER A 261 11.86 2.32 -20.78
N ALA A 262 11.01 3.06 -21.47
CA ALA A 262 9.59 3.19 -21.11
C ALA A 262 8.84 1.86 -21.25
N SER A 263 8.05 1.53 -20.23
CA SER A 263 7.24 0.30 -20.22
C SER A 263 6.11 0.38 -21.25
N TYR A 264 6.17 -0.47 -22.27
CA TYR A 264 5.09 -0.59 -23.25
C TYR A 264 3.82 -1.20 -22.65
N LEU A 265 3.95 -2.01 -21.58
CA LEU A 265 2.76 -2.50 -20.86
C LEU A 265 1.97 -1.34 -20.26
N LEU A 266 2.67 -0.42 -19.61
CA LEU A 266 2.01 0.76 -19.02
C LEU A 266 1.41 1.67 -20.09
N MET A 267 2.17 1.92 -21.16
CA MET A 267 1.70 2.78 -22.26
C MET A 267 0.50 2.16 -22.99
N ALA A 268 0.53 0.86 -23.23
CA ALA A 268 -0.60 0.16 -23.86
C ALA A 268 -1.84 0.21 -22.96
N SER A 269 -1.66 0.07 -21.64
CA SER A 269 -2.78 0.17 -20.71
C SER A 269 -3.41 1.56 -20.75
N LEU A 270 -2.61 2.63 -20.86
CA LEU A 270 -3.10 4.00 -21.02
C LEU A 270 -3.90 4.15 -22.33
N ASP A 271 -3.35 3.62 -23.41
CA ASP A 271 -3.96 3.70 -24.75
C ASP A 271 -5.34 3.01 -24.77
N ILE A 272 -5.43 1.81 -24.21
CA ILE A 272 -6.66 1.02 -24.11
C ILE A 272 -7.66 1.73 -23.19
N SER A 273 -7.21 2.23 -22.05
CA SER A 273 -8.08 2.88 -21.06
C SER A 273 -8.62 4.20 -21.60
N ARG A 274 -7.78 4.97 -22.31
CA ARG A 274 -8.24 6.19 -23.00
C ARG A 274 -9.35 5.85 -23.99
N ARG A 275 -9.16 4.80 -24.81
CA ARG A 275 -10.18 4.36 -25.78
C ARG A 275 -11.48 3.99 -25.06
N ASN A 276 -11.39 3.21 -23.99
CA ASN A 276 -12.55 2.80 -23.22
C ASN A 276 -13.31 4.01 -22.66
N LEU A 277 -12.58 4.98 -22.08
CA LEU A 277 -13.20 6.18 -21.53
C LEU A 277 -13.85 7.03 -22.63
N ALA A 278 -13.16 7.20 -23.76
CA ALA A 278 -13.68 8.03 -24.87
C ALA A 278 -14.97 7.43 -25.45
N LEU A 279 -15.04 6.10 -25.58
CA LEU A 279 -16.19 5.43 -26.20
C LEU A 279 -17.33 5.13 -25.24
N ARG A 280 -17.01 4.85 -23.96
CA ARG A 280 -17.99 4.31 -22.99
C ARG A 280 -17.96 5.04 -21.65
N GLY A 281 -17.10 6.03 -21.49
CA GLY A 281 -16.90 6.68 -20.19
C GLY A 281 -18.17 7.32 -19.64
N LYS A 282 -18.96 7.97 -20.48
CA LYS A 282 -20.22 8.59 -20.07
C LYS A 282 -21.15 7.54 -19.43
N GLU A 283 -21.44 6.48 -20.18
CA GLU A 283 -22.34 5.40 -19.72
C GLU A 283 -21.77 4.75 -18.43
N SER A 284 -20.49 4.40 -18.46
CA SER A 284 -19.83 3.71 -17.35
C SER A 284 -19.86 4.54 -16.06
N PHE A 285 -19.54 5.83 -16.16
CA PHE A 285 -19.49 6.68 -14.96
C PHE A 285 -20.88 7.12 -14.49
N GLU A 286 -21.88 7.13 -15.36
CA GLU A 286 -23.26 7.32 -14.91
C GLU A 286 -23.73 6.11 -14.09
N GLU A 287 -23.32 4.88 -14.46
CA GLU A 287 -23.54 3.68 -13.64
C GLU A 287 -22.78 3.75 -12.31
N VAL A 288 -21.53 4.21 -12.34
CA VAL A 288 -20.72 4.38 -11.12
C VAL A 288 -21.40 5.37 -10.15
N ILE A 289 -21.94 6.46 -10.68
CA ILE A 289 -22.70 7.44 -9.87
C ILE A 289 -23.89 6.75 -9.19
N GLU A 290 -24.65 5.96 -9.93
CA GLU A 290 -25.81 5.23 -9.39
C GLU A 290 -25.38 4.25 -8.29
N LEU A 291 -24.31 3.49 -8.50
CA LEU A 291 -23.77 2.55 -7.51
C LEU A 291 -23.31 3.30 -6.25
N SER A 292 -22.64 4.43 -6.43
CA SER A 292 -22.13 5.24 -5.31
C SER A 292 -23.28 5.81 -4.47
N GLU A 293 -24.30 6.31 -5.13
CA GLU A 293 -25.47 6.86 -4.43
C GLU A 293 -26.26 5.75 -3.72
N TYR A 294 -26.39 4.59 -4.34
CA TYR A 294 -27.01 3.41 -3.70
C TYR A 294 -26.22 3.01 -2.44
N ALA A 295 -24.90 2.90 -2.56
CA ALA A 295 -24.04 2.54 -1.42
C ALA A 295 -24.20 3.55 -0.27
N ARG A 296 -24.17 4.83 -0.59
CA ARG A 296 -24.30 5.92 0.38
C ARG A 296 -25.66 5.87 1.11
N HIS A 297 -26.73 5.68 0.35
CA HIS A 297 -28.09 5.56 0.90
C HIS A 297 -28.17 4.38 1.89
N GLU A 298 -27.66 3.22 1.48
CA GLU A 298 -27.72 2.00 2.31
C GLU A 298 -26.85 2.11 3.56
N ILE A 299 -25.66 2.70 3.45
CA ILE A 299 -24.77 2.90 4.60
C ILE A 299 -25.42 3.86 5.60
N ASN A 300 -26.00 4.95 5.13
CA ASN A 300 -26.69 5.91 6.00
C ASN A 300 -27.90 5.27 6.69
N ALA A 301 -28.58 4.34 6.01
CA ALA A 301 -29.72 3.61 6.57
C ALA A 301 -29.32 2.68 7.72
N ILE A 302 -28.06 2.22 7.79
CA ILE A 302 -27.57 1.41 8.93
C ILE A 302 -27.65 2.25 10.22
N GLY A 303 -27.41 3.55 10.12
CA GLY A 303 -27.33 4.47 11.27
C GLY A 303 -25.96 4.36 11.98
N GLY A 304 -25.52 5.44 12.54
CA GLY A 304 -24.21 5.52 13.22
C GLY A 304 -23.04 5.83 12.29
N TYR A 305 -23.16 5.49 11.03
CA TYR A 305 -22.25 5.94 9.98
C TYR A 305 -22.81 7.20 9.31
N TYR A 306 -21.93 8.01 8.74
CA TYR A 306 -22.35 9.16 7.93
C TYR A 306 -21.55 9.15 6.61
N ALA A 307 -22.21 8.66 5.57
CA ALA A 307 -21.69 8.68 4.21
C ALA A 307 -22.11 10.02 3.58
N TYR A 308 -21.19 10.95 3.55
CA TYR A 308 -21.46 12.34 3.14
C TYR A 308 -21.34 12.54 1.62
N SER A 309 -21.93 13.60 1.13
CA SER A 309 -22.00 13.89 -0.30
C SER A 309 -22.23 15.41 -0.53
N LYS A 310 -23.08 15.74 -1.48
CA LYS A 310 -23.34 17.11 -1.95
C LYS A 310 -23.95 18.02 -0.89
N GLU A 311 -24.46 17.49 0.21
CA GLU A 311 -24.93 18.34 1.33
C GLU A 311 -23.79 19.13 1.99
N LEU A 312 -22.54 18.75 1.72
CA LEU A 312 -21.39 19.51 2.20
C LEU A 312 -21.15 20.80 1.40
N ILE A 313 -21.77 20.93 0.23
CA ILE A 313 -21.53 22.09 -0.66
C ILE A 313 -22.02 23.36 0.04
N ASP A 314 -21.09 24.28 0.26
CA ASP A 314 -21.36 25.57 0.91
C ASP A 314 -21.11 26.76 -0.04
N GLY A 315 -20.57 26.51 -1.23
CA GLY A 315 -20.24 27.54 -2.22
C GLY A 315 -19.00 28.36 -1.89
N VAL A 316 -18.26 28.00 -0.84
CA VAL A 316 -17.06 28.72 -0.38
C VAL A 316 -15.86 27.79 -0.30
N SER A 317 -15.90 26.81 0.62
CA SER A 317 -14.84 25.84 0.80
C SER A 317 -15.15 24.49 0.15
N VAL A 318 -16.42 24.25 -0.16
CA VAL A 318 -16.87 23.08 -0.94
C VAL A 318 -17.79 23.62 -2.04
N CYS A 319 -17.27 23.69 -3.25
CA CYS A 319 -18.01 24.23 -4.39
C CYS A 319 -18.66 23.15 -5.24
N ASP A 320 -18.13 21.93 -5.18
CA ASP A 320 -18.75 20.76 -5.80
C ASP A 320 -18.25 19.52 -5.05
N PHE A 321 -18.79 18.35 -5.38
CA PHE A 321 -18.44 17.08 -4.73
C PHE A 321 -18.44 15.95 -5.75
N ASP A 322 -17.36 15.16 -5.76
CA ASP A 322 -17.26 13.97 -6.60
C ASP A 322 -17.93 12.79 -5.89
N VAL A 323 -19.15 12.49 -6.30
CA VAL A 323 -19.98 11.46 -5.65
C VAL A 323 -19.43 10.04 -5.82
N THR A 324 -18.45 9.82 -6.70
CA THR A 324 -17.82 8.50 -6.85
C THR A 324 -16.90 8.17 -5.67
N LYS A 325 -16.52 9.16 -4.86
CA LYS A 325 -15.75 8.96 -3.63
C LYS A 325 -16.71 8.62 -2.51
N LEU A 326 -16.76 7.35 -2.13
CA LEU A 326 -17.63 6.88 -1.04
C LEU A 326 -16.89 7.07 0.28
N SER A 327 -16.99 8.28 0.83
CA SER A 327 -16.35 8.68 2.08
C SER A 327 -17.36 8.56 3.21
N VAL A 328 -16.98 7.87 4.29
CA VAL A 328 -17.91 7.52 5.39
C VAL A 328 -17.25 7.84 6.73
N TYR A 329 -17.90 8.70 7.50
CA TYR A 329 -17.51 9.00 8.87
C TYR A 329 -17.96 7.84 9.77
N THR A 330 -17.06 7.34 10.62
CA THR A 330 -17.27 6.10 11.38
C THR A 330 -17.39 6.32 12.90
N GLN A 331 -17.01 7.48 13.41
CA GLN A 331 -16.97 7.68 14.87
C GLN A 331 -18.35 7.65 15.53
N GLY A 332 -19.42 7.76 14.74
CA GLY A 332 -20.79 7.61 15.26
C GLY A 332 -21.11 6.20 15.80
N ILE A 333 -20.26 5.21 15.46
CA ILE A 333 -20.35 3.87 16.06
C ILE A 333 -19.23 3.63 17.10
N GLY A 334 -18.47 4.69 17.44
CA GLY A 334 -17.39 4.62 18.42
C GLY A 334 -16.09 4.03 17.89
N LEU A 335 -15.95 3.83 16.56
CA LEU A 335 -14.73 3.27 15.94
C LEU A 335 -14.07 4.32 15.05
N THR A 336 -12.73 4.28 15.05
CA THR A 336 -11.97 5.07 14.07
C THR A 336 -12.11 4.44 12.68
N GLY A 337 -11.88 5.25 11.64
CA GLY A 337 -11.83 4.72 10.27
C GLY A 337 -10.74 3.66 10.11
N ILE A 338 -9.62 3.80 10.81
CA ILE A 338 -8.53 2.81 10.79
C ILE A 338 -9.03 1.46 11.33
N GLU A 339 -9.75 1.48 12.46
CA GLU A 339 -10.32 0.24 13.02
C GLU A 339 -11.30 -0.41 12.04
N VAL A 340 -12.18 0.37 11.43
CA VAL A 340 -13.14 -0.15 10.45
C VAL A 340 -12.42 -0.70 9.22
N TYR A 341 -11.40 0.00 8.72
CA TYR A 341 -10.55 -0.46 7.61
C TYR A 341 -9.94 -1.83 7.92
N ASP A 342 -9.34 -1.97 9.11
CA ASP A 342 -8.71 -3.23 9.52
C ASP A 342 -9.73 -4.37 9.63
N LEU A 343 -10.91 -4.10 10.24
CA LEU A 343 -11.98 -5.11 10.34
C LEU A 343 -12.48 -5.54 8.97
N LEU A 344 -12.71 -4.60 8.06
CA LEU A 344 -13.14 -4.92 6.68
C LEU A 344 -12.15 -5.84 5.99
N ARG A 345 -10.84 -5.54 6.12
CA ARG A 345 -9.78 -6.33 5.49
C ARG A 345 -9.65 -7.71 6.14
N ASP A 346 -9.57 -7.75 7.47
CA ASP A 346 -9.16 -8.95 8.20
C ASP A 346 -10.30 -9.93 8.45
N GLU A 347 -11.53 -9.44 8.60
CA GLU A 347 -12.68 -10.30 8.93
C GLU A 347 -13.67 -10.49 7.78
N TYR A 348 -13.68 -9.56 6.81
CA TYR A 348 -14.68 -9.60 5.72
C TYR A 348 -14.04 -9.73 4.33
N ASP A 349 -12.71 -9.78 4.23
CA ASP A 349 -11.98 -9.83 2.95
C ASP A 349 -12.39 -8.68 2.02
N ILE A 350 -12.56 -7.47 2.58
CA ILE A 350 -12.90 -6.27 1.82
C ILE A 350 -11.74 -5.27 1.94
N GLN A 351 -11.10 -4.98 0.82
CA GLN A 351 -10.01 -4.00 0.76
C GLN A 351 -10.58 -2.68 0.25
N ILE A 352 -10.70 -1.69 1.13
CA ILE A 352 -11.04 -0.33 0.75
C ILE A 352 -9.76 0.49 0.54
N GLU A 353 -9.89 1.74 0.11
CA GLU A 353 -8.73 2.58 -0.23
C GLU A 353 -7.93 2.92 1.02
N PHE A 354 -8.57 3.50 2.05
CA PHE A 354 -7.90 3.75 3.33
C PHE A 354 -8.92 4.03 4.45
N GLY A 355 -8.37 4.08 5.69
CA GLY A 355 -9.07 4.62 6.84
C GLY A 355 -8.19 5.64 7.54
N ASP A 356 -8.78 6.76 7.98
CA ASP A 356 -8.12 7.73 8.84
C ASP A 356 -8.76 7.70 10.25
N ILE A 357 -8.53 8.72 11.06
CA ILE A 357 -9.06 8.74 12.43
C ILE A 357 -10.59 8.77 12.42
N GLY A 358 -11.20 9.56 11.53
CA GLY A 358 -12.65 9.75 11.51
C GLY A 358 -13.38 9.00 10.42
N ASN A 359 -12.69 8.62 9.35
CA ASN A 359 -13.34 8.25 8.10
C ASN A 359 -12.74 7.02 7.45
N ILE A 360 -13.54 6.33 6.64
CA ILE A 360 -13.06 5.38 5.64
C ILE A 360 -13.38 5.94 4.25
N LEU A 361 -12.58 5.53 3.27
CA LEU A 361 -12.81 5.85 1.86
C LEU A 361 -12.84 4.57 1.03
N ALA A 362 -13.93 4.35 0.33
CA ALA A 362 -14.03 3.35 -0.71
C ALA A 362 -14.10 4.05 -2.06
N TYR A 363 -13.33 3.56 -3.00
CA TYR A 363 -13.20 4.13 -4.34
C TYR A 363 -14.13 3.35 -5.27
N ILE A 364 -15.23 3.96 -5.72
CA ILE A 364 -16.16 3.29 -6.63
C ILE A 364 -15.78 3.66 -8.05
N SER A 365 -15.62 2.66 -8.91
CA SER A 365 -15.14 2.88 -10.26
C SER A 365 -15.72 1.83 -11.23
N ILE A 366 -15.19 1.81 -12.45
CA ILE A 366 -15.74 1.06 -13.59
C ILE A 366 -15.70 -0.47 -13.45
N GLY A 367 -15.01 -0.97 -12.45
CA GLY A 367 -14.95 -2.41 -12.17
C GLY A 367 -15.90 -2.90 -11.09
N ASP A 368 -16.60 -1.99 -10.44
CA ASP A 368 -17.42 -2.34 -9.28
C ASP A 368 -18.82 -2.81 -9.69
N ARG A 369 -19.38 -3.73 -8.90
CA ARG A 369 -20.68 -4.36 -9.14
C ARG A 369 -21.57 -4.17 -7.93
N ILE A 370 -22.88 -4.23 -8.15
CA ILE A 370 -23.87 -4.09 -7.08
C ILE A 370 -23.63 -5.11 -5.95
N GLN A 371 -23.24 -6.35 -6.29
CA GLN A 371 -22.96 -7.39 -5.29
C GLN A 371 -21.82 -7.01 -4.37
N ASP A 372 -20.79 -6.34 -4.89
CA ASP A 372 -19.65 -5.89 -4.10
C ASP A 372 -20.09 -4.77 -3.15
N ILE A 373 -20.93 -3.85 -3.62
CA ILE A 373 -21.54 -2.81 -2.79
C ILE A 373 -22.37 -3.43 -1.66
N GLU A 374 -23.23 -4.40 -1.97
CA GLU A 374 -24.07 -5.07 -0.97
C GLU A 374 -23.23 -5.80 0.07
N ARG A 375 -22.10 -6.38 -0.35
CA ARG A 375 -21.18 -7.04 0.56
C ARG A 375 -20.53 -6.02 1.52
N LEU A 376 -20.11 -4.86 1.00
CA LEU A 376 -19.57 -3.78 1.83
C LEU A 376 -20.62 -3.28 2.85
N VAL A 377 -21.84 -3.03 2.39
CA VAL A 377 -22.93 -2.56 3.25
C VAL A 377 -23.23 -3.59 4.36
N GLY A 378 -23.30 -4.88 3.99
CA GLY A 378 -23.52 -5.97 4.95
C GLY A 378 -22.41 -6.04 6.00
N ALA A 379 -21.15 -5.91 5.56
CA ALA A 379 -19.99 -5.91 6.48
C ALA A 379 -20.04 -4.71 7.44
N LEU A 380 -20.38 -3.52 6.94
CA LEU A 380 -20.49 -2.33 7.80
C LEU A 380 -21.62 -2.47 8.83
N ALA A 381 -22.76 -3.06 8.44
CA ALA A 381 -23.86 -3.34 9.36
C ALA A 381 -23.43 -4.32 10.46
N ASP A 382 -22.71 -5.35 10.07
CA ASP A 382 -22.22 -6.39 11.00
C ASP A 382 -21.16 -5.81 11.95
N ILE A 383 -20.25 -4.97 11.44
CA ILE A 383 -19.22 -4.28 12.26
C ILE A 383 -19.93 -3.42 13.30
N LYS A 384 -20.94 -2.65 12.92
CA LYS A 384 -21.71 -1.86 13.89
C LYS A 384 -22.32 -2.77 14.96
N ARG A 385 -22.97 -3.86 14.53
CA ARG A 385 -23.65 -4.78 15.45
C ARG A 385 -22.69 -5.41 16.46
N LEU A 386 -21.49 -5.80 16.02
CA LEU A 386 -20.54 -6.58 16.83
C LEU A 386 -19.55 -5.71 17.61
N TYR A 387 -19.16 -4.56 17.07
CA TYR A 387 -18.01 -3.80 17.55
C TYR A 387 -18.33 -2.37 17.99
N SER A 388 -19.56 -1.89 17.80
CA SER A 388 -19.90 -0.52 18.21
C SER A 388 -19.72 -0.36 19.73
N ARG A 389 -19.27 0.83 20.12
CA ARG A 389 -19.05 1.15 21.52
C ARG A 389 -19.39 2.62 21.75
N ASP A 390 -19.56 3.01 23.01
CA ASP A 390 -19.76 4.40 23.36
C ASP A 390 -18.46 5.16 23.07
N GLY A 391 -18.46 5.90 21.97
CA GLY A 391 -17.33 6.74 21.58
C GLY A 391 -17.34 8.05 22.34
N LYS A 392 -16.24 8.38 23.00
CA LYS A 392 -15.94 9.77 23.27
C LYS A 392 -15.43 10.31 21.93
N ASP A 393 -15.92 11.48 21.53
CA ASP A 393 -15.47 12.15 20.33
C ASP A 393 -13.93 12.11 20.28
N LEU A 394 -13.41 11.23 19.43
CA LEU A 394 -12.00 11.21 19.15
C LEU A 394 -11.75 12.49 18.36
N ILE A 395 -11.07 13.38 18.98
CA ILE A 395 -10.82 14.74 18.52
C ILE A 395 -10.35 14.71 17.07
N ALA A 396 -11.09 15.34 16.19
CA ALA A 396 -10.55 15.77 14.90
C ALA A 396 -9.41 16.72 15.26
N GLY A 397 -8.18 16.29 15.00
CA GLY A 397 -7.02 17.12 15.30
C GLY A 397 -7.16 18.47 14.64
N GLU A 398 -6.94 19.54 15.39
CA GLU A 398 -6.88 20.87 14.79
C GLU A 398 -5.80 20.86 13.71
N TYR A 399 -6.13 21.41 12.56
CA TYR A 399 -5.13 21.59 11.51
C TYR A 399 -4.12 22.61 11.98
N ILE A 400 -2.86 22.19 12.10
CA ILE A 400 -1.78 23.06 12.51
C ILE A 400 -1.00 23.43 11.25
N GLN A 401 -0.92 24.73 10.95
CA GLN A 401 -0.12 25.19 9.84
C GLN A 401 1.31 25.48 10.32
N PRO A 402 2.32 24.70 9.87
CA PRO A 402 3.70 24.97 10.27
C PRO A 402 4.22 26.28 9.66
N GLU A 403 5.10 26.96 10.40
CA GLU A 403 5.84 28.11 9.89
C GLU A 403 6.93 27.64 8.93
N LEU A 404 6.92 28.14 7.70
CA LEU A 404 8.01 27.88 6.74
C LEU A 404 9.20 28.78 7.07
N VAL A 405 10.33 28.20 7.43
CA VAL A 405 11.56 28.91 7.84
C VAL A 405 12.61 28.91 6.72
N LEU A 406 12.74 27.77 6.04
CA LEU A 406 13.64 27.57 4.90
C LEU A 406 12.84 27.04 3.74
N SER A 407 13.28 27.30 2.51
CA SER A 407 12.65 26.63 1.37
C SER A 407 12.84 25.11 1.51
N PRO A 408 11.95 24.31 0.92
CA PRO A 408 12.12 22.85 0.96
C PRO A 408 13.48 22.38 0.42
N GLN A 409 14.00 23.03 -0.62
CA GLN A 409 15.30 22.69 -1.18
C GLN A 409 16.42 23.00 -0.19
N GLU A 410 16.45 24.20 0.38
CA GLU A 410 17.48 24.57 1.37
C GLU A 410 17.49 23.60 2.55
N ALA A 411 16.32 23.28 3.08
CA ALA A 411 16.20 22.36 4.22
C ALA A 411 16.68 20.95 3.85
N PHE A 412 16.25 20.46 2.68
CA PHE A 412 16.58 19.09 2.25
C PHE A 412 18.10 18.90 2.05
N TYR A 413 18.76 19.91 1.47
CA TYR A 413 20.20 19.81 1.16
C TYR A 413 21.12 20.34 2.26
N SER A 414 20.56 20.84 3.38
CA SER A 414 21.36 21.28 4.54
C SER A 414 21.92 20.08 5.29
N GLU A 415 22.98 20.31 6.06
CA GLU A 415 23.47 19.31 7.02
C GLU A 415 22.38 19.04 8.04
N ARG A 416 22.17 17.77 8.37
CA ARG A 416 21.08 17.33 9.23
C ARG A 416 21.62 16.53 10.41
N LYS A 417 20.88 16.54 11.51
CA LYS A 417 21.15 15.71 12.68
C LYS A 417 19.85 15.00 13.09
N SER A 418 19.99 13.81 13.64
CA SER A 418 18.85 13.06 14.17
C SER A 418 18.62 13.45 15.63
N LEU A 419 17.36 13.72 15.99
CA LEU A 419 16.96 14.12 17.34
C LEU A 419 15.72 13.34 17.74
N THR A 420 15.50 13.23 19.04
CA THR A 420 14.23 12.74 19.55
C THR A 420 13.13 13.77 19.26
N LEU A 421 11.87 13.33 19.30
CA LEU A 421 10.73 14.24 19.06
C LEU A 421 10.75 15.43 20.02
N ASP A 422 11.01 15.20 21.32
CA ASP A 422 11.06 16.28 22.30
C ASP A 422 12.21 17.29 22.03
N GLU A 423 13.38 16.79 21.66
CA GLU A 423 14.52 17.64 21.31
C GLU A 423 14.33 18.39 20.01
N SER A 424 13.44 17.90 19.13
CA SER A 424 13.19 18.50 17.83
C SER A 424 12.32 19.74 17.89
N VAL A 425 11.60 19.96 19.00
CA VAL A 425 10.68 21.10 19.13
C VAL A 425 11.46 22.42 18.99
N GLY A 426 10.99 23.30 18.14
CA GLY A 426 11.64 24.58 17.84
C GLY A 426 12.64 24.50 16.69
N GLN A 427 13.02 23.30 16.26
CA GLN A 427 13.99 23.10 15.16
C GLN A 427 13.27 23.13 13.80
N VAL A 428 14.06 23.18 12.73
CA VAL A 428 13.55 23.17 11.35
C VAL A 428 13.62 21.75 10.79
N CYS A 429 12.50 21.26 10.30
CA CYS A 429 12.41 19.89 9.79
C CYS A 429 13.21 19.72 8.48
N GLY A 430 13.98 18.64 8.37
CA GLY A 430 14.76 18.32 7.16
C GLY A 430 14.16 17.17 6.35
N GLU A 431 13.04 16.61 6.81
CA GLU A 431 12.41 15.44 6.16
C GLU A 431 10.88 15.56 6.19
N PHE A 432 10.21 14.57 5.62
CA PHE A 432 8.74 14.51 5.67
C PHE A 432 8.30 13.71 6.90
N VAL A 433 7.36 14.26 7.64
CA VAL A 433 6.62 13.50 8.66
C VAL A 433 5.17 13.38 8.13
N MET A 434 4.72 12.16 7.92
CA MET A 434 3.40 11.96 7.34
C MET A 434 2.79 10.63 7.77
N CYS A 435 1.47 10.58 7.77
CA CYS A 435 0.73 9.32 7.79
C CYS A 435 0.48 8.90 6.34
N TYR A 436 0.52 7.62 6.08
CA TYR A 436 0.29 7.12 4.72
C TYR A 436 -0.65 5.92 4.77
N PRO A 437 -1.70 5.91 3.98
CA PRO A 437 -2.19 6.96 3.09
C PRO A 437 -2.79 8.15 3.87
N PRO A 438 -3.04 9.31 3.23
CA PRO A 438 -2.98 9.59 1.79
C PRO A 438 -1.65 10.16 1.28
N GLY A 439 -0.64 10.35 2.12
CA GLY A 439 0.65 10.89 1.68
C GLY A 439 0.71 12.42 1.70
N ILE A 440 -0.08 13.02 2.58
CA ILE A 440 -0.07 14.47 2.84
C ILE A 440 0.82 14.71 4.06
N PRO A 441 1.90 15.48 3.94
CA PRO A 441 2.80 15.68 5.08
C PRO A 441 2.19 16.50 6.20
N ILE A 442 2.36 16.04 7.43
CA ILE A 442 2.11 16.81 8.65
C ILE A 442 3.21 17.87 8.78
N LEU A 443 4.46 17.47 8.53
CA LEU A 443 5.60 18.37 8.43
C LEU A 443 6.35 18.07 7.13
N ALA A 444 6.85 19.12 6.50
CA ALA A 444 7.64 19.05 5.27
C ALA A 444 9.00 19.71 5.51
N PRO A 445 10.00 19.41 4.68
CA PRO A 445 11.30 20.07 4.81
C PRO A 445 11.16 21.59 4.77
N GLY A 446 11.83 22.25 5.71
CA GLY A 446 11.86 23.71 5.82
C GLY A 446 10.90 24.28 6.86
N GLU A 447 10.02 23.45 7.41
CA GLU A 447 9.03 23.91 8.38
C GLU A 447 9.52 23.78 9.82
N ARG A 448 9.11 24.71 10.69
CA ARG A 448 9.44 24.69 12.13
C ARG A 448 8.59 23.64 12.84
N ILE A 449 9.23 22.80 13.61
CA ILE A 449 8.57 21.78 14.43
C ILE A 449 8.06 22.45 15.70
N THR A 450 6.76 22.53 15.84
CA THR A 450 6.16 23.09 17.08
C THR A 450 5.74 21.95 18.02
N ARG A 451 5.50 22.30 19.26
CA ARG A 451 5.01 21.33 20.26
C ARG A 451 3.64 20.76 19.87
N GLU A 452 2.87 21.59 19.28
CA GLU A 452 1.57 21.17 18.73
C GLU A 452 1.70 20.12 17.59
N UNK A 453 2.57 20.21 16.67
CA UNK A 453 2.85 19.29 15.60
C UNK A 453 3.32 18.00 16.19
N UNK A 454 4.12 18.02 17.37
CA UNK A 454 4.57 16.88 18.01
C UNK A 454 3.44 16.19 18.73
N UNK A 455 2.45 17.02 19.22
CA UNK A 455 1.32 16.49 19.84
C UNK A 455 0.42 15.85 18.80
N UNK A 456 0.41 16.33 17.58
CA UNK A 456 -0.32 15.77 16.52
C UNK A 456 0.28 14.47 16.09
N UNK A 457 1.66 14.47 16.06
CA UNK A 457 2.33 13.34 15.64
C UNK A 457 2.29 12.26 16.70
N UNK A 458 2.30 12.67 17.85
CA UNK A 458 2.16 11.76 18.91
C UNK A 458 0.75 11.22 18.96
N UNK A 459 -0.19 12.01 18.66
CA UNK A 459 -1.52 11.61 18.61
C UNK A 459 -1.79 10.71 17.43
N UNK A 460 -1.10 11.01 16.38
CA UNK A 460 -1.18 10.19 15.24
C UNK A 460 -0.47 8.89 15.46
N UNK A 461 0.60 9.01 16.09
CA UNK A 461 1.32 7.85 16.36
C UNK A 461 0.65 7.04 17.42
N UNK A 462 0.02 7.69 18.26
CA UNK A 462 -0.72 7.04 19.23
C UNK A 462 -1.97 6.42 18.64
N UNK A 463 -2.47 7.01 17.76
CA UNK A 463 -3.61 6.51 17.11
C UNK A 463 -3.28 5.36 16.21
N UNK A 464 -2.18 5.45 15.67
CA UNK A 464 -1.68 4.40 14.88
C UNK A 464 -1.14 3.30 15.76
N UNK A 465 -0.67 3.72 16.73
CA UNK A 465 -0.17 2.80 17.67
C UNK A 465 -1.30 2.12 18.41
N UNK A 466 -2.25 2.71 18.60
CA UNK A 466 -3.37 2.15 19.20
C UNK A 466 -3.96 1.09 18.31
N UNK A 467 -3.86 1.33 17.21
CA UNK A 467 -4.27 0.39 16.24
C UNK A 467 -3.28 -0.75 16.23
N UNK A 468 -2.18 -0.37 16.40
CA UNK A 468 -1.17 -1.35 16.42
C UNK A 468 -1.15 -2.05 17.78
N UNK A 469 -1.51 -1.39 18.62
CA UNK A 469 -1.62 -1.95 19.93
C UNK A 469 -2.82 -2.86 19.99
N UNK A 470 -3.76 -2.55 19.36
CA UNK A 470 -4.88 -3.37 19.29
C UNK A 470 -4.59 -4.59 18.49
N UNK A 471 -3.90 -4.34 17.61
CA UNK A 471 -3.44 -5.40 16.84
C UNK A 471 -2.41 -6.20 17.61
N UNK A 472 -1.77 -5.53 18.21
CA UNK A 472 -0.79 -6.18 19.01
C UNK A 472 -1.42 -6.90 20.19
N UNK A 473 -2.36 -6.38 20.56
CA UNK A 473 -3.08 -7.01 21.60
C UNK A 473 -3.84 -8.18 21.04
N UNK A 474 -4.27 -8.03 20.01
CA UNK A 474 -4.93 -9.08 19.34
C UNK A 474 -3.91 -10.11 18.93
N UNK A 475 -2.89 -9.58 18.58
CA UNK A 475 -1.84 -10.44 18.21
C UNK A 475 -1.24 -11.07 19.44
N UNK A 476 -1.30 -10.39 20.26
CA UNK A 476 -0.85 -10.89 21.51
C UNK A 476 -1.82 -11.89 22.04
N UNK A 477 -2.94 -11.64 21.82
CA UNK A 477 -3.95 -12.55 22.19
C UNK A 477 -3.94 -13.73 21.28
N UNK A 478 -3.69 -13.45 20.24
CA UNK A 478 -3.58 -14.47 19.28
C UNK A 478 -2.30 -15.24 19.53
N UNK A 479 -1.43 -14.52 19.83
CA UNK A 479 -0.19 -15.14 20.11
C UNK A 479 -0.24 -15.89 21.43
N UNK A 480 -0.94 -15.41 22.11
CA UNK A 480 -1.19 -16.05 23.34
C UNK A 480 -2.05 -17.26 23.11
N UNK A 481 -2.89 -17.10 22.34
CA UNK A 481 -3.72 -18.19 21.97
C UNK A 481 -2.95 -19.17 21.16
N UNK A 482 -2.16 -18.65 20.47
CA UNK A 482 -1.32 -19.48 19.70
C UNK A 482 -0.28 -20.11 20.60
N UNK A 483 0.06 -19.42 21.34
CA UNK A 483 0.99 -19.93 22.29
C UNK A 483 0.34 -20.92 23.19
N UNK A 484 -0.77 -20.65 23.44
CA UNK A 484 -1.53 -21.56 24.19
C UNK A 484 -1.88 -22.77 23.37
N UNK A 485 -2.12 -22.52 22.33
CA UNK A 485 -2.42 -23.59 21.45
C UNK A 485 -1.14 -24.35 21.18
N UNK A 486 -0.17 -23.62 21.09
CA UNK A 486 1.07 -24.25 20.89
C UNK A 486 1.55 -24.93 22.13
N UNK A 487 1.22 -24.40 22.98
CA UNK A 487 1.49 -25.01 24.27
C UNK A 487 0.63 -26.22 24.45
N UNK A 488 -0.48 -26.07 24.05
CA UNK A 488 -1.37 -27.18 24.11
C UNK A 488 -0.98 -28.23 23.12
N UNK A 489 -0.56 -27.76 22.15
CA UNK A 489 -0.09 -28.63 21.16
C UNK A 489 1.22 -29.26 21.63
N UNK A 490 1.86 -28.52 22.15
CA UNK A 490 3.10 -29.04 22.69
C UNK A 490 2.86 -29.95 23.87
N UNK A 491 1.96 -29.61 24.45
CA UNK A 491 1.54 -30.46 25.52
C UNK A 491 0.92 -31.71 24.96
N UNK A 492 0.25 -31.53 24.07
CA UNK A 492 -0.34 -32.67 23.44
C UNK A 492 0.73 -33.46 22.74
N UNK A 493 1.59 -32.78 22.33
CA UNK A 493 2.68 -33.43 21.70
C UNK A 493 3.59 -34.04 22.75
N UNK A 494 3.63 -33.46 23.59
CA UNK A 494 4.36 -33.99 24.72
C UNK A 494 3.65 -35.16 25.30
N UNK A 495 2.48 -35.00 25.34
CA UNK A 495 1.68 -36.07 25.80
C UNK A 495 1.67 -37.20 24.81
N UNK A 496 1.65 -36.82 23.77
CA UNK A 496 1.73 -37.80 22.75
C UNK A 496 3.10 -38.42 22.75
N UNK A 497 3.93 -37.64 22.98
CA UNK A 497 5.26 -38.14 23.06
C UNK A 497 5.51 -38.94 24.31
N UNK A 498 4.91 -38.56 25.12
CA UNK A 498 4.92 -39.28 26.33
C UNK A 498 4.15 -40.57 26.18
N UNK A 499 3.18 -40.43 25.59
CA UNK A 499 2.39 -41.58 25.29
C UNK A 499 3.10 -42.49 24.34
N UNK A 500 3.73 -41.88 23.58
CA UNK A 500 4.52 -42.60 22.67
C UNK A 500 5.71 -43.18 23.40
N UNK A 501 6.11 -42.49 24.10
CA UNK A 501 7.19 -42.95 24.90
C UNK A 501 6.75 -44.03 25.84
N UNK A 502 5.69 -43.81 26.23
CA UNK A 502 5.09 -44.80 27.06
C UNK A 502 4.71 -46.01 26.26
N UNK A 503 4.28 -45.73 25.28
CA UNK A 503 3.96 -46.79 24.37
C UNK A 503 5.21 -47.46 23.93
N UNK A 504 6.10 -46.69 23.81
CA UNK A 504 7.34 -47.19 23.42
C UNK A 504 8.02 -47.91 24.60
N UNK A 505 7.75 -47.40 25.47
CA UNK A 505 8.20 -47.98 26.67
C UNK A 505 7.44 -49.26 26.94
N UNK A 506 6.31 -49.13 26.72
CA UNK A 506 5.48 -50.28 26.82
C UNK A 506 5.78 -51.27 25.76
N UNK A 507 6.01 -50.74 24.81
CA UNK A 507 6.44 -51.58 23.71
C UNK A 507 7.78 -52.13 24.03
N UNK A 508 8.44 -51.39 24.52
CA UNK A 508 9.73 -51.84 24.88
C UNK A 508 9.68 -52.77 26.06
N UNK A 509 8.84 -52.46 26.71
CA UNK A 509 8.57 -53.32 27.82
C UNK A 509 7.92 -54.58 27.30
N UNK A 510 7.15 -54.38 26.55
CA UNK A 510 6.51 -55.49 25.90
C UNK A 510 7.49 -56.24 25.10
N UNK A 511 8.25 -55.48 24.59
CA UNK A 511 9.28 -56.08 23.83
C UNK A 511 10.30 -56.68 24.73
N UNK A 512 10.39 -56.09 25.60
CA UNK A 512 11.26 -56.62 26.60
C UNK A 512 10.64 -57.80 27.22
N UNK A 513 9.50 -57.63 27.39
CA UNK A 513 8.77 -58.73 27.93
C UNK A 513 8.65 -59.81 26.87
N UNK A 514 8.50 -59.38 25.88
CA UNK A 514 8.48 -60.28 24.79
C UNK A 514 9.84 -60.90 24.62
N UNK A 515 10.62 -60.03 24.80
CA UNK A 515 11.98 -60.51 24.71
C UNK A 515 12.36 -61.30 25.88
N UNK A 516 11.81 -60.91 26.75
CA UNK A 516 11.99 -61.68 27.93
C UNK A 516 11.24 -62.94 27.81
N UNK A 517 10.22 -62.78 27.35
CA UNK A 517 9.45 -63.95 27.11
C UNK A 517 10.04 -64.77 26.04
N UNK A 518 10.52 -64.08 25.24
CA UNK A 518 11.22 -64.76 24.19
C UNK A 518 12.48 -65.29 24.74
N UNK A 519 12.88 -64.61 25.49
CA UNK A 519 14.08 -65.08 26.08
C UNK A 519 13.80 -66.17 27.05
N UNK A 520 12.80 -65.99 27.55
CA UNK A 520 12.34 -67.01 28.40
C UNK A 520 11.91 -68.20 27.58
N UNK A 521 11.36 -67.85 26.66
CA UNK A 521 10.98 -68.90 25.77
C UNK A 521 12.19 -69.45 25.11
N UNK A 522 12.96 -68.59 24.90
CA UNK A 522 14.18 -69.05 24.34
C UNK A 522 15.02 -69.72 25.37
N UNK A 523 14.82 -69.27 26.31
CA UNK A 523 15.48 -69.89 27.38
C UNK A 523 14.83 -71.20 27.67
N UNK A 524 13.73 -71.06 27.60
CA UNK A 524 13.02 -72.30 27.77
C UNK A 524 13.22 -73.23 26.62
N UNK A 525 13.30 -72.62 25.61
CA UNK A 525 13.61 -73.37 24.47
C UNK A 525 15.05 -73.81 24.53
N UNK A 526 15.64 -72.96 24.94
CA UNK A 526 17.04 -73.30 25.04
C UNK A 526 17.28 -74.28 26.17
N UNK A 527 16.55 -74.09 26.93
CA UNK A 527 16.60 -75.04 28.02
C UNK A 527 16.05 -76.36 27.53
N UNK A 528 15.23 -76.10 26.84
CA UNK A 528 14.69 -77.36 26.31
C UNK A 528 15.59 -77.91 25.24
N UNK A 529 16.11 -77.04 24.64
CA UNK A 529 17.05 -77.47 23.66
C UNK A 529 18.34 -77.90 24.31
N UNK A 530 18.47 -77.30 25.14
CA UNK A 530 19.63 -77.68 25.90
C UNK A 530 19.48 -79.01 26.56
N UNK A 531 18.52 -79.07 26.86
CA UNK A 531 18.23 -80.33 27.44
C UNK A 531 18.23 -81.43 26.37
N UNK A 532 17.88 -80.95 25.44
CA UNK A 532 17.80 -81.90 24.39
C UNK A 532 19.12 -82.12 23.69
N UNK A 533 19.67 -81.21 23.82
CA UNK A 533 20.85 -81.23 23.09
C UNK A 533 22.04 -81.36 24.01
N UNK A 534 21.55 -81.33 24.95
CA UNK A 534 22.54 -81.36 25.94
C UNK A 534 23.56 -82.44 25.75
N UNK A 535 23.21 -82.96 25.22
CA UNK A 535 24.16 -83.93 25.16
C UNK A 535 25.07 -83.83 24.04
N UNK A 536 24.63 -83.28 23.32
CA UNK A 536 25.47 -83.51 22.31
C UNK A 536 26.21 -82.34 21.85
N UNK A 537 25.81 -81.71 22.23
CA UNK A 537 26.45 -80.58 21.64
C UNK A 537 26.74 -79.55 22.69
N UNK A 538 26.93 -80.03 23.40
CA UNK A 538 27.19 -79.10 24.49
C UNK A 538 28.17 -78.06 24.15
N UNK A 539 28.88 -78.35 23.44
CA UNK A 539 29.91 -77.39 23.29
C UNK A 539 29.62 -76.46 22.14
N UNK A 540 29.04 -76.91 21.34
CA UNK A 540 28.72 -76.17 20.21
C UNK A 540 27.56 -75.28 20.51
N UNK A 541 26.96 -75.75 21.18
CA UNK A 541 25.84 -75.01 21.43
C UNK A 541 26.12 -73.89 22.34
N UNK A 542 26.90 -74.17 23.02
CA UNK A 542 27.33 -73.13 23.90
C UNK A 542 27.85 -71.94 23.15
N UNK A 543 28.43 -72.29 22.22
CA UNK A 543 29.03 -71.27 21.48
C UNK A 543 28.02 -70.56 20.67
N UNK A 544 27.29 -71.26 20.24
CA UNK A 544 26.28 -70.75 19.46
C UNK A 544 25.30 -69.99 20.30
N UNK A 545 25.15 -70.52 21.24
CA UNK A 545 24.31 -69.85 22.14
C UNK A 545 24.90 -68.55 22.63
N UNK A 546 25.96 -68.70 22.71
CA UNK A 546 26.68 -67.56 23.16
C UNK A 546 26.71 -66.53 22.06
N UNK A 547 26.81 -67.01 21.09
CA UNK A 547 26.81 -66.12 20.02
C UNK A 547 25.43 -65.59 19.73
N UNK A 548 24.70 -66.39 19.87
CA UNK A 548 23.37 -65.99 19.71
C UNK A 548 22.93 -65.11 20.86
N UNK A 549 23.34 -65.50 21.74
CA UNK A 549 23.06 -64.67 22.82
C UNK A 549 23.74 -63.34 22.73
N UNK A 550 24.71 -63.47 22.25
CA UNK A 550 25.44 -62.30 22.04
C UNK A 550 24.84 -61.45 20.95
N UNK A 551 24.44 -62.13 20.19
CA UNK A 551 23.81 -61.51 19.14
C UNK A 551 22.45 -60.96 19.55
N UNK A 552 21.97 -61.71 20.18
CA UNK A 552 20.75 -61.28 20.70
C UNK A 552 20.92 -60.18 21.72
N UNK A 553 21.80 -60.38 22.26
CA UNK A 553 22.14 -59.35 23.18
C UNK A 553 22.59 -58.15 22.47
N UNK A 554 23.13 -58.41 21.57
CA UNK A 554 23.56 -57.33 20.81
C UNK A 554 22.41 -56.72 20.06
N UNK A 555 21.71 -57.52 19.72
CA UNK A 555 20.55 -57.08 19.11
C UNK A 555 19.61 -56.42 20.11
N UNK A 556 19.61 -57.02 20.99
CA UNK A 556 18.84 -56.46 22.02
C UNK A 556 19.43 -55.18 22.55
N UNK A 557 20.52 -55.29 22.50
CA UNK A 557 21.26 -54.16 22.90
C UNK A 557 21.17 -53.08 21.84
N UNK A 558 21.18 -53.58 20.84
CA UNK A 558 21.06 -52.71 19.78
C UNK A 558 19.65 -52.20 19.65
N UNK A 559 18.92 -53.06 19.89
CA UNK A 559 17.58 -52.66 19.92
C UNK A 559 17.27 -51.78 21.10
N UNK A 560 17.83 -52.15 21.93
CA UNK A 560 17.69 -51.38 23.07
C UNK A 560 18.39 -50.06 22.93
N UNK A 561 19.32 -50.24 22.30
CA UNK A 561 20.04 -49.07 22.04
C UNK A 561 19.34 -48.22 21.02
N UNK A 562 18.85 -48.95 20.26
CA UNK A 562 18.09 -48.30 19.28
C UNK A 562 16.82 -47.74 19.88
N UNK A 563 16.40 -48.51 20.58
CA UNK A 563 15.27 -48.05 21.25
C UNK A 563 15.58 -46.93 22.23
N UNK A 564 16.55 -47.15 22.64
CA UNK A 564 17.04 -46.12 23.50
C UNK A 564 17.48 -44.93 22.74
N UNK A 565 17.94 -45.29 21.77
CA UNK A 565 18.34 -44.25 20.92
C UNK A 565 17.13 -43.57 20.29
N UNK A 566 16.34 -44.39 20.03
CA UNK A 566 15.13 -43.91 19.54
C UNK A 566 14.37 -43.18 20.59
N UNK A 567 14.47 -43.72 21.54
CA UNK A 567 13.85 -43.06 22.60
C UNK A 567 14.60 -41.83 23.02
N UNK A 568 15.69 -42.02 22.86
CA UNK A 568 16.53 -40.91 23.12
C UNK A 568 16.43 -39.90 22.00
N UNK A 569 16.29 -40.47 21.01
CA UNK A 569 16.10 -39.63 19.90
C UNK A 569 14.73 -39.02 19.94
N UNK A 570 13.99 -39.83 20.24
CA UNK A 570 12.68 -39.34 20.37
C UNK A 570 12.57 -38.38 21.56
N UNK A 571 13.20 -38.72 22.35
CA UNK A 571 13.26 -37.87 23.46
C UNK A 571 14.07 -36.64 23.15
N UNK A 572 14.89 -36.91 22.45
CA UNK A 572 15.69 -35.85 22.02
C UNK A 572 14.96 -35.03 21.02
N UNK A 573 14.33 -35.73 20.34
CA UNK A 573 13.51 -35.09 19.39
C UNK A 573 12.36 -34.38 20.09
N UNK A 574 11.98 -35.06 20.87
CA UNK A 574 10.96 -34.45 21.60
C UNK A 574 11.50 -33.33 22.49
N UNK A 575 12.50 -33.58 22.80
CA UNK A 575 13.18 -32.57 23.53
C UNK A 575 13.66 -31.49 22.63
N UNK A 576 13.96 -31.94 21.63
CA UNK A 576 14.37 -31.01 20.66
C UNK A 576 13.17 -30.28 20.12
N UNK A 577 12.29 -31.03 19.98
CA UNK A 577 11.09 -30.46 19.57
C UNK A 577 10.51 -29.59 20.64
N UNK A 578 10.68 -30.08 21.60
CA UNK A 578 10.24 -29.29 22.67
C UNK A 578 11.15 -28.12 22.93
N UNK A 579 12.19 -28.41 22.65
CA UNK A 579 13.17 -27.38 22.75
C UNK A 579 13.07 -26.44 21.59
N UNK A 580 12.76 -27.05 20.67
CA UNK A 580 12.55 -26.29 19.49
C UNK A 580 11.24 -25.54 19.59
N UNK A 581 10.50 -26.24 20.06
CA UNK A 581 9.27 -25.60 20.26
C UNK A 581 9.36 -24.62 21.38
N UNK A 582 10.04 -24.92 22.13
CA UNK A 582 10.32 -24.02 23.17
C UNK A 582 11.23 -22.92 22.72
N UNK A 583 11.92 -23.33 21.95
CA UNK A 583 12.80 -22.39 21.42
C UNK A 583 12.09 -21.54 20.43
N UNK A 584 11.33 -22.21 19.85
CA UNK A 584 10.49 -21.53 18.94
C UNK A 584 9.49 -20.69 19.68
N UNK A 585 9.16 -21.28 20.53
CA UNK A 585 8.28 -20.53 21.32
C UNK A 585 9.00 -19.50 22.13
N UNK A 586 10.00 -19.81 22.34
CA UNK A 586 10.86 -18.88 22.98
C UNK A 586 11.40 -17.87 21.99
N UNK A 587 11.54 -18.39 21.02
CA UNK A 587 11.95 -17.55 20.00
C UNK A 587 10.81 -16.73 19.48
N UNK A 588 9.90 -17.40 19.47
CA UNK A 588 8.73 -16.71 19.10
C UNK A 588 8.30 -15.81 20.19
N UNK A 589 8.51 -16.26 21.11
CA UNK A 589 8.23 -15.45 22.22
C UNK A 589 9.27 -14.41 22.41
N UNK A 590 10.19 -14.79 22.04
CA UNK A 590 11.26 -13.86 22.07
C UNK A 590 11.21 -12.93 20.91
N UNK A 591 10.79 -13.51 20.04
CA UNK A 591 10.57 -12.76 18.90
C UNK A 591 9.34 -11.92 19.04
N UNK A 592 8.65 -12.58 19.56
CA UNK A 592 7.50 -11.87 19.82
C UNK A 592 7.69 -10.92 20.94
N UNK A 593 8.39 -11.34 21.57
CA UNK A 593 8.79 -10.51 22.63
C UNK A 593 9.79 -9.49 22.18
N UNK A 594 10.25 -9.91 21.39
CA UNK A 594 11.14 -9.03 20.84
C UNK A 594 10.49 -8.10 19.90
N UNK A 595 9.65 -8.67 19.37
CA UNK A 595 8.79 -7.94 18.58
C UNK A 595 7.92 -7.09 19.42
N ILE A 596 7.32 -7.51 20.37
CA ILE A 596 6.50 -6.77 21.36
C ILE A 596 7.38 -5.77 22.11
N LYS A 597 8.55 -6.19 22.52
CA LYS A 597 9.51 -5.27 23.13
C LYS A 597 10.02 -4.20 22.13
N GLY A 598 10.21 -4.57 20.88
CA GLY A 598 10.57 -3.63 19.82
C GLY A 598 9.40 -2.70 19.47
N ILE A 599 8.19 -3.26 19.40
CA ILE A 599 6.92 -2.52 19.21
C ILE A 599 6.60 -1.74 20.51
N MET A 600 6.75 -2.33 21.69
CA MET A 600 6.52 -1.66 22.97
C MET A 600 7.63 -0.64 23.29
N SER A 601 8.89 -0.85 22.90
CA SER A 601 9.92 0.18 23.04
C SER A 601 9.86 1.24 21.93
N SER A 602 9.20 0.94 20.78
CA SER A 602 8.87 1.99 19.79
C SER A 602 7.56 2.71 20.16
N ILE A 603 6.67 2.05 20.95
CA ILE A 603 5.38 2.63 21.38
C ILE A 603 5.49 3.31 22.77
N PHE A 604 6.28 2.75 23.70
CA PHE A 604 6.25 3.15 25.12
C PHE A 604 7.54 3.75 25.67
N LYS A 605 8.60 3.82 24.87
CA LYS A 605 9.72 4.65 25.27
C LYS A 605 9.52 6.05 24.74
N SER A 606 9.03 6.92 25.60
CA SER A 606 9.19 8.37 25.47
C SER A 606 10.66 8.76 25.20
N ASP A 607 11.58 7.80 25.25
CA ASP A 607 13.03 8.02 25.12
C ASP A 607 13.65 7.45 23.86
N GLU A 608 12.88 6.79 22.98
CA GLU A 608 13.45 6.24 21.73
C GLU A 608 12.65 6.65 20.50
N THR A 609 13.09 7.58 19.92
CA THR A 609 13.41 8.12 18.59
C THR A 609 12.49 7.70 17.44
N VAL A 610 11.53 8.52 17.13
CA VAL A 610 11.33 8.91 15.73
C VAL A 610 12.47 9.90 15.47
N LEU A 611 13.45 9.52 14.66
CA LEU A 611 14.56 10.39 14.30
C LEU A 611 14.06 11.42 13.30
N VAL A 612 13.94 12.66 13.73
CA VAL A 612 13.65 13.77 12.83
C VAL A 612 15.00 14.33 12.36
N GLU A 613 15.28 14.20 11.07
CA GLU A 613 16.49 14.80 10.51
C GLU A 613 16.29 16.31 10.36
N LEU A 614 17.16 17.05 10.99
CA LEU A 614 17.06 18.51 11.10
C LEU A 614 18.16 19.21 10.30
N SER A 615 17.81 20.35 9.74
CA SER A 615 18.75 21.22 9.07
C SER A 615 19.68 21.90 10.10
N LYS A 616 20.99 21.84 9.87
CA LYS A 616 21.99 22.47 10.73
C LYS A 616 22.15 23.98 10.46
N ARG A 617 21.49 24.52 9.45
CA ARG A 617 21.53 25.97 9.21
C ARG A 617 20.53 26.67 10.13
N GLN A 618 20.82 26.60 11.41
CA GLN A 618 20.14 27.46 12.37
C GLN A 618 21.06 28.65 12.67
N ILE A 619 20.78 29.74 12.11
CA ILE A 619 21.30 31.02 12.60
C ILE A 619 20.17 32.00 12.62
#